data_c2090c3a38ce9438ed099d3a8e15fa0f
#
_entry.id   c2090c3a38ce9438ed099d3a8e15fa0f
#
_cell.length_a   1.000
_cell.length_b   1.000
_cell.length_c   1.000
_cell.angle_alpha   90.00
_cell.angle_beta   90.00
_cell.angle_gamma   90.00
#
_symmetry.space_group_name_H-M   'P 1'
#
loop_
_entity.id
_entity.type
_entity.pdbx_description
1 polymer ?
#
loop_
_entity_poly.entity_id
_entity_poly.type
_entity_poly.pdbx_seq_one_letter_code
_entity_poly.pdbx_strand_id
1 'polypeptide(L)'
;MAECDQRVQRRTYGDCVAACRSRGRPRTLVTVRLQRQVVDYALRRRALLAEVYSGRTGVSEVCDANPYLLRAAKFHGKPSQVMCPICRKEQLTLVSWVFGEHLGAVSGSARTAEELVLLATRFAEFAVHVVEVCRTCSWNHLVKSYVLGAARPPKGKRTARNGARTAIE
;
A
#
# COMPACT_ATOMS: atom_id res chain seq x y z
N MET A 1 -17.89 -56.47 -9.57
CA MET A 1 -18.88 -56.98 -8.60
C MET A 1 -18.33 -56.68 -7.21
N ALA A 2 -18.77 -55.62 -6.60
CA ALA A 2 -18.70 -55.39 -5.16
C ALA A 2 -19.67 -54.22 -4.88
N GLU A 3 -20.68 -54.55 -4.08
CA GLU A 3 -21.83 -53.71 -3.73
C GLU A 3 -21.42 -52.52 -2.86
N CYS A 4 -21.92 -51.34 -3.19
CA CYS A 4 -21.93 -50.16 -2.32
C CYS A 4 -23.15 -50.23 -1.41
N ASP A 5 -22.88 -50.48 -0.12
CA ASP A 5 -23.92 -50.49 0.92
C ASP A 5 -24.28 -49.06 1.33
N GLN A 6 -25.58 -48.78 1.21
CA GLN A 6 -26.22 -47.52 1.59
C GLN A 6 -26.53 -47.57 3.09
N ARG A 7 -25.87 -46.72 3.89
CA ARG A 7 -26.39 -46.28 5.20
C ARG A 7 -26.37 -44.77 5.33
N VAL A 8 -27.47 -44.17 4.91
CA VAL A 8 -27.89 -42.86 5.30
C VAL A 8 -28.27 -42.90 6.77
N GLN A 9 -27.46 -42.32 7.64
CA GLN A 9 -27.89 -41.98 8.99
C GLN A 9 -28.04 -40.45 9.11
N ARG A 10 -29.26 -40.05 9.35
CA ARG A 10 -29.75 -38.70 9.65
C ARG A 10 -28.97 -38.14 10.86
N ARG A 11 -28.14 -37.15 10.67
CA ARG A 11 -27.63 -36.28 11.73
C ARG A 11 -28.33 -34.94 11.64
N THR A 12 -28.89 -34.55 12.74
CA THR A 12 -29.72 -33.38 12.97
C THR A 12 -28.98 -32.06 12.71
N TYR A 13 -29.74 -31.07 12.26
CA TYR A 13 -29.34 -29.76 11.76
C TYR A 13 -28.70 -28.81 12.83
N GLY A 14 -28.32 -29.35 14.00
CA GLY A 14 -27.89 -28.56 15.16
C GLY A 14 -26.37 -28.35 15.34
N ASP A 15 -25.52 -29.22 14.76
CA ASP A 15 -24.09 -29.26 15.16
C ASP A 15 -23.09 -28.63 14.20
N CYS A 16 -23.55 -27.91 13.15
CA CYS A 16 -22.66 -27.29 12.16
C CYS A 16 -22.31 -25.82 12.45
N VAL A 17 -22.81 -25.22 13.54
CA VAL A 17 -22.59 -23.76 13.80
C VAL A 17 -21.41 -23.47 14.74
N ALA A 18 -20.79 -24.49 15.35
CA ALA A 18 -19.73 -24.30 16.35
C ALA A 18 -18.28 -24.37 15.79
N ALA A 19 -18.06 -24.85 14.56
CA ALA A 19 -16.72 -25.10 14.03
C ALA A 19 -16.18 -23.99 13.09
N CYS A 20 -16.86 -22.85 12.95
CA CYS A 20 -16.47 -21.78 12.02
C CYS A 20 -15.93 -20.50 12.71
N ARG A 21 -15.42 -20.59 13.95
CA ARG A 21 -14.93 -19.43 14.72
C ARG A 21 -13.42 -19.28 14.84
N SER A 22 -12.63 -19.78 13.90
CA SER A 22 -11.20 -19.49 13.87
C SER A 22 -10.64 -19.33 12.46
N ARG A 23 -11.35 -18.60 11.60
CA ARG A 23 -10.70 -18.03 10.42
C ARG A 23 -10.16 -16.67 10.82
N GLY A 24 -8.85 -16.64 11.07
CA GLY A 24 -8.11 -15.40 11.31
C GLY A 24 -8.47 -14.37 10.24
N ARG A 25 -8.86 -13.18 10.66
CA ARG A 25 -9.16 -12.06 9.76
C ARG A 25 -7.96 -11.86 8.84
N PRO A 26 -8.13 -11.74 7.52
CA PRO A 26 -7.03 -11.53 6.62
C PRO A 26 -6.27 -10.27 7.05
N ARG A 27 -4.96 -10.39 7.25
CA ARG A 27 -4.04 -9.32 7.66
C ARG A 27 -4.15 -8.05 6.79
N THR A 28 -4.63 -8.20 5.57
CA THR A 28 -4.86 -7.11 4.62
C THR A 28 -5.86 -6.05 5.11
N LEU A 29 -6.88 -6.43 5.90
CA LEU A 29 -7.88 -5.48 6.42
C LEU A 29 -7.33 -4.54 7.52
N VAL A 30 -6.30 -4.98 8.26
CA VAL A 30 -5.67 -4.16 9.30
C VAL A 30 -4.88 -3.02 8.66
N THR A 31 -4.18 -3.28 7.57
CA THR A 31 -3.36 -2.29 6.87
C THR A 31 -4.21 -1.15 6.27
N VAL A 32 -5.39 -1.47 5.72
CA VAL A 32 -6.29 -0.46 5.12
C VAL A 32 -6.84 0.51 6.17
N ARG A 33 -7.11 0.04 7.38
CA ARG A 33 -7.62 0.91 8.47
C ARG A 33 -6.59 1.88 9.04
N LEU A 34 -5.31 1.65 8.78
CA LEU A 34 -4.22 2.51 9.27
C LEU A 34 -3.80 3.58 8.24
N GLN A 35 -4.29 3.50 7.00
CA GLN A 35 -3.97 4.47 5.95
C GLN A 35 -4.73 5.78 6.21
N ARG A 36 -4.01 6.87 6.28
CA ARG A 36 -4.54 8.24 6.44
C ARG A 36 -4.12 9.08 5.25
N GLN A 37 -4.84 10.19 4.99
CA GLN A 37 -4.51 11.15 3.93
C GLN A 37 -4.30 10.45 2.57
N VAL A 38 -5.22 9.54 2.22
CA VAL A 38 -5.10 8.78 0.97
C VAL A 38 -5.40 9.69 -0.21
N VAL A 39 -4.45 9.78 -1.14
CA VAL A 39 -4.60 10.45 -2.43
C VAL A 39 -4.56 9.39 -3.51
N ASP A 40 -5.57 9.36 -4.38
CA ASP A 40 -5.67 8.48 -5.53
C ASP A 40 -5.36 9.26 -6.81
N TYR A 41 -4.49 8.72 -7.66
CA TYR A 41 -4.06 9.33 -8.90
C TYR A 41 -4.72 8.73 -10.15
N ALA A 42 -5.83 7.99 -10.00
CA ALA A 42 -6.52 7.34 -11.12
C ALA A 42 -6.96 8.31 -12.22
N LEU A 43 -7.42 9.51 -11.85
CA LEU A 43 -7.79 10.55 -12.83
C LEU A 43 -6.57 11.05 -13.61
N ARG A 44 -5.46 11.30 -12.93
CA ARG A 44 -4.20 11.71 -13.56
C ARG A 44 -3.67 10.63 -14.50
N ARG A 45 -3.74 9.38 -14.06
CA ARG A 45 -3.39 8.22 -14.90
C ARG A 45 -4.21 8.16 -16.18
N ARG A 46 -5.53 8.35 -16.05
CA ARG A 46 -6.45 8.36 -17.20
C ARG A 46 -6.14 9.50 -18.18
N ALA A 47 -5.89 10.70 -17.66
CA ALA A 47 -5.52 11.85 -18.47
C ALA A 47 -4.22 11.60 -19.24
N LEU A 48 -3.17 11.12 -18.57
CA LEU A 48 -1.89 10.79 -19.19
C LEU A 48 -2.04 9.72 -20.30
N LEU A 49 -2.82 8.67 -20.06
CA LEU A 49 -3.06 7.64 -21.07
C LEU A 49 -3.85 8.20 -22.27
N ALA A 50 -4.78 9.13 -22.06
CA ALA A 50 -5.49 9.80 -23.16
C ALA A 50 -4.52 10.65 -24.01
N GLU A 51 -3.55 11.30 -23.41
CA GLU A 51 -2.50 12.05 -24.11
C GLU A 51 -1.59 11.12 -24.92
N VAL A 52 -1.18 9.99 -24.35
CA VAL A 52 -0.38 8.98 -25.06
C VAL A 52 -1.16 8.40 -26.26
N TYR A 53 -2.42 8.01 -26.06
CA TYR A 53 -3.23 7.43 -27.12
C TYR A 53 -3.60 8.43 -28.23
N SER A 54 -3.67 9.72 -27.92
CA SER A 54 -3.84 10.78 -28.92
C SER A 54 -2.54 11.21 -29.60
N GLY A 55 -1.39 10.65 -29.23
CA GLY A 55 -0.10 11.00 -29.78
C GLY A 55 0.48 12.34 -29.28
N ARG A 56 -0.14 12.98 -28.28
CA ARG A 56 0.37 14.23 -27.70
C ARG A 56 1.59 14.02 -26.79
N THR A 57 1.65 12.87 -26.18
CA THR A 57 2.78 12.47 -25.32
C THR A 57 3.42 11.21 -25.91
N GLY A 58 4.73 11.21 -26.05
CA GLY A 58 5.48 10.07 -26.59
C GLY A 58 5.50 8.87 -25.65
N VAL A 59 5.50 7.66 -26.19
CA VAL A 59 5.61 6.43 -25.38
C VAL A 59 6.92 6.42 -24.59
N SER A 60 8.00 6.95 -25.14
CA SER A 60 9.30 7.05 -24.46
C SER A 60 9.29 7.98 -23.25
N GLU A 61 8.39 8.96 -23.22
CA GLU A 61 8.26 9.90 -22.10
C GLU A 61 7.56 9.28 -20.88
N VAL A 62 6.78 8.24 -21.10
CA VAL A 62 6.01 7.56 -20.02
C VAL A 62 6.55 6.16 -19.71
N CYS A 63 7.44 5.65 -20.56
CA CYS A 63 8.14 4.37 -20.40
C CYS A 63 9.61 4.62 -20.00
N ASP A 64 9.80 5.36 -18.94
CA ASP A 64 11.09 5.88 -18.47
C ASP A 64 11.47 5.38 -17.06
N ALA A 65 10.89 4.25 -16.62
CA ALA A 65 11.18 3.69 -15.31
C ALA A 65 12.69 3.55 -15.07
N ASN A 66 13.16 4.21 -14.04
CA ASN A 66 14.54 4.14 -13.58
C ASN A 66 14.94 2.68 -13.26
N PRO A 67 16.19 2.25 -13.56
CA PRO A 67 16.69 0.91 -13.21
C PRO A 67 16.52 0.53 -11.73
N TYR A 68 16.54 1.51 -10.84
CA TYR A 68 16.26 1.34 -9.41
C TYR A 68 14.82 0.89 -9.17
N LEU A 69 13.85 1.51 -9.84
CA LEU A 69 12.43 1.17 -9.75
C LEU A 69 12.17 -0.21 -10.35
N LEU A 70 12.78 -0.54 -11.49
CA LEU A 70 12.67 -1.87 -12.11
C LEU A 70 13.22 -2.98 -11.20
N ARG A 71 14.34 -2.72 -10.52
CA ARG A 71 14.92 -3.63 -9.54
C ARG A 71 14.02 -3.78 -8.32
N ALA A 72 13.48 -2.67 -7.79
CA ALA A 72 12.53 -2.69 -6.70
C ALA A 72 11.26 -3.48 -7.06
N ALA A 73 10.76 -3.33 -8.28
CA ALA A 73 9.62 -4.11 -8.79
C ALA A 73 9.90 -5.62 -8.79
N LYS A 74 11.13 -6.02 -9.11
CA LYS A 74 11.54 -7.43 -9.12
C LYS A 74 11.57 -8.05 -7.72
N PHE A 75 12.06 -7.33 -6.71
CA PHE A 75 12.35 -7.90 -5.38
C PHE A 75 11.29 -7.58 -4.31
N HIS A 76 10.64 -6.43 -4.40
CA HIS A 76 9.66 -5.93 -3.41
C HIS A 76 8.28 -5.69 -4.02
N GLY A 77 8.14 -5.89 -5.34
CA GLY A 77 6.90 -5.63 -6.05
C GLY A 77 5.84 -6.69 -5.78
N LYS A 78 4.57 -6.26 -5.75
CA LYS A 78 3.41 -7.13 -5.70
C LYS A 78 2.76 -7.18 -7.09
N PRO A 79 2.62 -8.36 -7.72
CA PRO A 79 1.90 -8.48 -8.99
C PRO A 79 0.46 -7.98 -8.87
N SER A 80 -0.02 -7.27 -9.87
CA SER A 80 -1.42 -6.85 -10.00
C SER A 80 -2.13 -7.69 -11.06
N GLN A 81 -3.47 -7.59 -11.11
CA GLN A 81 -4.27 -8.23 -12.16
C GLN A 81 -4.40 -7.34 -13.42
N VAL A 82 -3.80 -6.15 -13.42
CA VAL A 82 -3.94 -5.15 -14.46
C VAL A 82 -2.84 -5.33 -15.49
N MET A 83 -3.21 -5.50 -16.75
CA MET A 83 -2.25 -5.53 -17.87
C MET A 83 -1.66 -4.14 -18.12
N CYS A 84 -0.40 -4.10 -18.55
CA CYS A 84 0.26 -2.86 -18.92
C CYS A 84 -0.55 -2.12 -20.00
N PRO A 85 -0.91 -0.85 -19.81
CA PRO A 85 -1.73 -0.09 -20.77
C PRO A 85 -0.96 0.23 -22.06
N ILE A 86 0.37 0.21 -22.03
CA ILE A 86 1.20 0.58 -23.17
C ILE A 86 1.56 -0.66 -24.00
N CYS A 87 2.31 -1.61 -23.43
CA CYS A 87 2.80 -2.76 -24.22
C CYS A 87 1.84 -3.95 -24.25
N ARG A 88 0.91 -4.05 -23.29
CA ARG A 88 -0.07 -5.15 -23.14
C ARG A 88 0.53 -6.56 -23.10
N LYS A 89 1.82 -6.67 -22.77
CA LYS A 89 2.56 -7.95 -22.75
C LYS A 89 2.67 -8.55 -21.35
N GLU A 90 2.62 -7.71 -20.32
CA GLU A 90 2.88 -8.08 -18.93
C GLU A 90 1.88 -7.43 -17.99
N GLN A 91 1.55 -8.10 -16.89
CA GLN A 91 0.80 -7.50 -15.79
C GLN A 91 1.68 -6.51 -15.02
N LEU A 92 1.07 -5.41 -14.60
CA LEU A 92 1.77 -4.39 -13.81
C LEU A 92 2.17 -4.92 -12.44
N THR A 93 3.31 -4.46 -11.97
CA THR A 93 3.79 -4.73 -10.61
C THR A 93 3.65 -3.46 -9.77
N LEU A 94 3.08 -3.58 -8.57
CA LEU A 94 2.94 -2.46 -7.62
C LEU A 94 4.13 -2.45 -6.66
N VAL A 95 4.79 -1.31 -6.55
CA VAL A 95 5.93 -1.08 -5.65
C VAL A 95 5.54 0.00 -4.65
N SER A 96 5.75 -0.27 -3.36
CA SER A 96 5.50 0.69 -2.28
C SER A 96 6.80 1.30 -1.80
N TRP A 97 6.97 2.61 -1.99
CA TRP A 97 8.10 3.40 -1.52
C TRP A 97 7.75 4.12 -0.23
N VAL A 98 8.68 4.16 0.71
CA VAL A 98 8.49 4.83 2.00
C VAL A 98 9.35 6.09 2.10
N PHE A 99 8.76 7.18 2.62
CA PHE A 99 9.45 8.45 2.83
C PHE A 99 9.06 9.04 4.19
N GLY A 100 10.03 9.51 4.94
CA GLY A 100 9.80 10.15 6.23
C GLY A 100 11.10 10.54 6.91
N GLU A 101 11.10 11.67 7.60
CA GLU A 101 12.28 12.18 8.32
C GLU A 101 12.76 11.21 9.40
N HIS A 102 11.83 10.52 10.06
CA HIS A 102 12.13 9.62 11.16
C HIS A 102 12.57 8.21 10.72
N LEU A 103 12.49 7.92 9.42
CA LEU A 103 12.89 6.62 8.87
C LEU A 103 14.40 6.47 8.71
N GLY A 104 15.16 7.58 8.75
CA GLY A 104 16.62 7.56 8.53
C GLY A 104 16.98 6.88 7.20
N ALA A 105 17.88 5.90 7.23
CA ALA A 105 18.34 5.16 6.05
C ALA A 105 17.24 4.31 5.37
N VAL A 106 16.09 4.09 6.02
CA VAL A 106 14.96 3.37 5.43
C VAL A 106 14.15 4.27 4.49
N SER A 107 14.23 5.59 4.64
CA SER A 107 13.57 6.55 3.76
C SER A 107 14.09 6.42 2.31
N GLY A 108 13.20 6.47 1.33
CA GLY A 108 13.54 6.28 -0.08
C GLY A 108 13.75 4.82 -0.49
N SER A 109 13.31 3.85 0.32
CA SER A 109 13.40 2.42 -0.03
C SER A 109 12.04 1.80 -0.36
N ALA A 110 12.06 0.76 -1.20
CA ALA A 110 10.89 -0.05 -1.50
C ALA A 110 10.64 -1.06 -0.37
N ARG A 111 9.36 -1.29 -0.02
CA ARG A 111 8.95 -2.20 1.05
C ARG A 111 7.78 -3.07 0.64
N THR A 112 7.75 -4.29 1.15
CA THR A 112 6.61 -5.19 1.01
C THR A 112 5.46 -4.80 1.96
N ALA A 113 4.27 -5.36 1.74
CA ALA A 113 3.11 -5.06 2.59
C ALA A 113 3.33 -5.45 4.06
N GLU A 114 4.03 -6.55 4.30
CA GLU A 114 4.39 -7.06 5.63
C GLU A 114 5.37 -6.12 6.33
N GLU A 115 6.40 -5.66 5.60
CA GLU A 115 7.37 -4.69 6.12
C GLU A 115 6.71 -3.35 6.46
N LEU A 116 5.75 -2.88 5.66
CA LEU A 116 5.00 -1.64 5.94
C LEU A 116 4.23 -1.73 7.27
N VAL A 117 3.63 -2.87 7.58
CA VAL A 117 2.97 -3.09 8.88
C VAL A 117 3.96 -2.99 10.03
N LEU A 118 5.14 -3.62 9.89
CA LEU A 118 6.20 -3.57 10.90
C LEU A 118 6.75 -2.15 11.08
N LEU A 119 6.96 -1.41 9.99
CA LEU A 119 7.39 -0.02 10.05
C LEU A 119 6.35 0.87 10.75
N ALA A 120 5.06 0.65 10.47
CA ALA A 120 3.98 1.43 11.08
C ALA A 120 3.85 1.23 12.60
N THR A 121 4.36 0.12 13.14
CA THR A 121 4.43 -0.11 14.60
C THR A 121 5.67 0.51 15.25
N ARG A 122 6.76 0.70 14.48
CA ARG A 122 8.07 1.13 14.97
C ARG A 122 8.32 2.62 14.84
N PHE A 123 7.78 3.21 13.78
CA PHE A 123 8.05 4.59 13.42
C PHE A 123 6.78 5.44 13.58
N ALA A 124 7.02 6.73 13.82
CA ALA A 124 5.98 7.73 13.73
C ALA A 124 5.47 7.87 12.28
N GLU A 125 4.78 8.92 11.99
CA GLU A 125 4.19 9.20 10.68
C GLU A 125 5.21 9.20 9.53
N PHE A 126 4.90 8.43 8.47
CA PHE A 126 5.66 8.40 7.22
C PHE A 126 4.74 8.21 6.02
N ALA A 127 5.15 8.75 4.86
CA ALA A 127 4.42 8.63 3.61
C ALA A 127 4.76 7.33 2.88
N VAL A 128 3.75 6.75 2.23
CA VAL A 128 3.90 5.60 1.33
C VAL A 128 3.39 5.99 -0.05
N HIS A 129 4.23 5.81 -1.06
CA HIS A 129 3.90 6.05 -2.47
C HIS A 129 3.84 4.71 -3.19
N VAL A 130 2.69 4.38 -3.76
CA VAL A 130 2.49 3.15 -4.53
C VAL A 130 2.61 3.47 -6.00
N VAL A 131 3.59 2.88 -6.66
CA VAL A 131 3.89 3.06 -8.08
C VAL A 131 3.59 1.77 -8.82
N GLU A 132 2.85 1.83 -9.91
CA GLU A 132 2.71 0.73 -10.86
C GLU A 132 3.87 0.74 -11.85
N VAL A 133 4.41 -0.43 -12.18
CA VAL A 133 5.56 -0.58 -13.06
C VAL A 133 5.34 -1.74 -14.01
N CYS A 134 5.70 -1.55 -15.28
CA CYS A 134 5.87 -2.62 -16.25
C CYS A 134 7.36 -2.87 -16.47
N ARG A 135 7.83 -4.07 -16.20
CA ARG A 135 9.26 -4.40 -16.35
C ARG A 135 9.67 -4.62 -17.80
N THR A 136 8.68 -4.85 -18.69
CA THR A 136 8.92 -5.08 -20.12
C THR A 136 9.15 -3.79 -20.92
N CYS A 137 8.29 -2.76 -20.69
CA CYS A 137 8.38 -1.50 -21.45
C CYS A 137 8.79 -0.30 -20.59
N SER A 138 9.06 -0.49 -19.32
CA SER A 138 9.42 0.58 -18.38
C SER A 138 8.31 1.61 -18.11
N TRP A 139 7.03 1.31 -18.45
CA TRP A 139 5.92 2.13 -18.00
C TRP A 139 5.93 2.24 -16.49
N ASN A 140 5.69 3.44 -15.98
CA ASN A 140 5.52 3.67 -14.55
C ASN A 140 4.53 4.81 -14.30
N HIS A 141 3.78 4.72 -13.20
CA HIS A 141 2.88 5.77 -12.77
C HIS A 141 2.60 5.67 -11.27
N LEU A 142 2.49 6.81 -10.60
CA LEU A 142 2.06 6.87 -9.20
C LEU A 142 0.56 6.57 -9.11
N VAL A 143 0.19 5.47 -8.46
CA VAL A 143 -1.20 5.02 -8.33
C VAL A 143 -1.90 5.70 -7.17
N LYS A 144 -1.24 5.70 -6.01
CA LYS A 144 -1.76 6.31 -4.78
C LYS A 144 -0.63 6.68 -3.83
N SER A 145 -0.91 7.64 -2.96
CA SER A 145 -0.09 7.92 -1.79
C SER A 145 -0.95 7.93 -0.53
N TYR A 146 -0.36 7.61 0.60
CA TYR A 146 -1.02 7.63 1.90
C TYR A 146 0.00 7.71 3.03
N VAL A 147 -0.47 7.99 4.23
CA VAL A 147 0.36 8.08 5.42
C VAL A 147 0.10 6.89 6.33
N LEU A 148 1.16 6.29 6.85
CA LEU A 148 1.16 5.25 7.88
C LEU A 148 1.86 5.72 9.16
N GLY A 149 1.74 4.91 10.21
CA GLY A 149 2.34 5.13 11.52
C GLY A 149 1.40 5.84 12.49
N ALA A 150 1.83 5.92 13.76
CA ALA A 150 1.06 6.59 14.80
C ALA A 150 1.04 8.10 14.57
N ALA A 151 -0.15 8.71 14.59
CA ALA A 151 -0.24 10.17 14.58
C ALA A 151 0.52 10.74 15.79
N ARG A 152 1.51 11.59 15.53
CA ARG A 152 2.18 12.30 16.60
C ARG A 152 1.16 13.24 17.25
N PRO A 153 0.95 13.21 18.57
CA PRO A 153 0.10 14.19 19.21
C PRO A 153 0.65 15.58 18.89
N PRO A 154 -0.21 16.57 18.60
CA PRO A 154 0.22 17.93 18.32
C PRO A 154 1.13 18.37 19.45
N LYS A 155 2.33 18.88 19.12
CA LYS A 155 3.22 19.50 20.10
C LYS A 155 2.43 20.61 20.78
N GLY A 156 1.99 20.40 22.01
CA GLY A 156 1.35 21.43 22.81
C GLY A 156 2.22 22.68 22.77
N LYS A 157 1.66 23.80 22.38
CA LYS A 157 2.32 25.10 22.55
C LYS A 157 2.61 25.20 24.04
N ARG A 158 3.89 25.15 24.40
CA ARG A 158 4.33 25.49 25.77
C ARG A 158 3.93 26.94 25.96
N THR A 159 2.79 27.17 26.61
CA THR A 159 2.44 28.47 27.13
C THR A 159 3.54 28.82 28.14
N ALA A 160 4.38 29.78 27.83
CA ALA A 160 5.32 30.34 28.76
C ALA A 160 4.50 30.89 29.94
N ARG A 161 4.59 30.24 31.11
CA ARG A 161 4.10 30.78 32.39
C ARG A 161 5.02 31.97 32.70
N ASN A 162 4.53 33.17 32.37
CA ASN A 162 5.09 34.39 32.92
C ASN A 162 4.91 34.33 34.43
N GLY A 163 6.00 34.04 35.11
CA GLY A 163 6.11 34.23 36.55
C GLY A 163 6.13 35.73 36.84
N ALA A 164 4.98 36.28 37.22
CA ALA A 164 4.93 37.58 37.85
C ALA A 164 5.71 37.52 39.19
N ARG A 165 6.88 38.07 39.22
CA ARG A 165 7.57 38.42 40.48
C ARG A 165 6.89 39.67 41.02
N THR A 166 6.08 39.49 42.05
CA THR A 166 5.66 40.57 42.92
C THR A 166 6.87 40.99 43.79
N ALA A 167 7.41 42.18 43.54
CA ALA A 167 8.30 42.85 44.48
C ALA A 167 7.43 43.36 45.64
N ILE A 168 7.80 43.02 46.85
CA ILE A 168 7.25 43.66 48.07
C ILE A 168 8.40 44.53 48.60
N GLU A 169 8.07 45.80 48.71
CA GLU A 169 8.78 46.82 49.43
C GLU A 169 8.50 46.68 50.90
#